data_ede96d4384535f3267ca5e03fcf8c91d
#
_entry.id   ede96d4384535f3267ca5e03fcf8c91d
#
_cell.length_a   1.000
_cell.length_b   1.000
_cell.length_c   1.000
_cell.angle_alpha   90.00
_cell.angle_beta   90.00
_cell.angle_gamma   90.00
#
_symmetry.space_group_name_H-M   'P 1'
#
loop_
_entity.id
_entity.type
_entity.pdbx_description
1 polymer ?
#
loop_
_entity_poly.entity_id
_entity_poly.type
_entity_poly.pdbx_seq_one_letter_code
_entity_poly.pdbx_strand_id
1 'polypeptide(L)'
;MTMLRRFEIYSLDPKASQAKVAAMHASMRNAQRYIPEVLHSAVGRNESDVALHFVWEHAYESAQSYQRYKVHAFHANIYDRYLLNDSPERIVTDNPYDVGLLGYSCEAPIYLLPPGAARRLVLLRLAEGQADFFRAITAEAQSRNPQLILSVLAENTFGTRWLDGVTQILETTTYSHIWEQGYESLAAAAAAGSDWRASAGAAVEKVIELWYELDAGYEE
;
A
#
# COMPACT_ATOMS: atom_id res chain seq x y z
N MET A 1 16.31 -12.64 -6.02
CA MET A 1 15.12 -12.46 -6.92
C MET A 1 14.40 -11.24 -6.43
N THR A 2 14.25 -10.20 -7.25
CA THR A 2 13.68 -8.93 -6.82
C THR A 2 12.18 -8.96 -7.03
N MET A 3 11.40 -8.99 -5.96
CA MET A 3 9.94 -8.92 -5.98
C MET A 3 9.47 -7.47 -6.02
N LEU A 4 8.25 -7.26 -6.47
CA LEU A 4 7.58 -5.98 -6.48
C LEU A 4 6.47 -5.97 -5.43
N ARG A 5 6.54 -5.03 -4.50
CA ARG A 5 5.46 -4.67 -3.57
C ARG A 5 4.66 -3.52 -4.13
N ARG A 6 3.35 -3.56 -4.00
CA ARG A 6 2.45 -2.50 -4.43
C ARG A 6 1.34 -2.29 -3.43
N PHE A 7 0.97 -1.04 -3.25
CA PHE A 7 -0.16 -0.63 -2.43
C PHE A 7 -1.09 0.26 -3.27
N GLU A 8 -2.36 0.03 -3.15
CA GLU A 8 -3.40 0.87 -3.67
C GLU A 8 -4.28 1.34 -2.52
N ILE A 9 -4.37 2.65 -2.34
CA ILE A 9 -5.05 3.24 -1.20
C ILE A 9 -6.24 4.03 -1.73
N TYR A 10 -7.41 3.77 -1.18
CA TYR A 10 -8.65 4.34 -1.70
C TYR A 10 -9.68 4.63 -0.62
N SER A 11 -10.62 5.53 -0.97
CA SER A 11 -11.82 5.83 -0.22
C SER A 11 -13.05 5.33 -0.98
N LEU A 12 -14.04 4.86 -0.25
CA LEU A 12 -15.30 4.41 -0.84
C LEU A 12 -16.23 5.61 -1.07
N ASP A 13 -17.00 5.56 -2.15
CA ASP A 13 -18.15 6.42 -2.32
C ASP A 13 -19.15 6.16 -1.18
N PRO A 14 -19.59 7.18 -0.43
CA PRO A 14 -20.59 7.01 0.62
C PRO A 14 -21.91 6.38 0.15
N LYS A 15 -22.16 6.41 -1.16
CA LYS A 15 -23.36 5.80 -1.79
C LYS A 15 -23.12 4.36 -2.23
N ALA A 16 -21.89 3.84 -2.13
CA ALA A 16 -21.57 2.47 -2.52
C ALA A 16 -22.35 1.47 -1.65
N SER A 17 -23.01 0.52 -2.29
CA SER A 17 -23.72 -0.52 -1.52
C SER A 17 -22.72 -1.46 -0.86
N GLN A 18 -23.04 -1.88 0.37
CA GLN A 18 -22.20 -2.83 1.11
C GLN A 18 -21.96 -4.13 0.33
N ALA A 19 -22.94 -4.63 -0.40
CA ALA A 19 -22.80 -5.81 -1.23
C ALA A 19 -21.75 -5.63 -2.34
N LYS A 20 -21.71 -4.47 -3.01
CA LYS A 20 -20.68 -4.18 -4.02
C LYS A 20 -19.30 -4.06 -3.40
N VAL A 21 -19.18 -3.42 -2.23
CA VAL A 21 -17.91 -3.30 -1.50
C VAL A 21 -17.41 -4.68 -1.10
N ALA A 22 -18.27 -5.53 -0.53
CA ALA A 22 -17.92 -6.91 -0.15
C ALA A 22 -17.46 -7.73 -1.37
N ALA A 23 -18.18 -7.65 -2.50
CA ALA A 23 -17.81 -8.34 -3.74
C ALA A 23 -16.44 -7.88 -4.29
N MET A 24 -16.17 -6.57 -4.27
CA MET A 24 -14.87 -6.03 -4.65
C MET A 24 -13.75 -6.56 -3.74
N HIS A 25 -13.93 -6.47 -2.42
CA HIS A 25 -12.92 -6.95 -1.47
C HIS A 25 -12.69 -8.45 -1.56
N ALA A 26 -13.74 -9.25 -1.72
CA ALA A 26 -13.60 -10.69 -1.96
C ALA A 26 -12.77 -10.98 -3.23
N SER A 27 -13.04 -10.25 -4.32
CA SER A 27 -12.26 -10.38 -5.55
C SER A 27 -10.80 -9.98 -5.34
N MET A 28 -10.54 -8.90 -4.60
CA MET A 28 -9.19 -8.43 -4.30
C MET A 28 -8.41 -9.45 -3.45
N ARG A 29 -9.01 -9.96 -2.36
CA ARG A 29 -8.39 -10.98 -1.51
C ARG A 29 -8.05 -12.27 -2.28
N ASN A 30 -8.90 -12.64 -3.22
CA ASN A 30 -8.73 -13.84 -4.04
C ASN A 30 -7.90 -13.62 -5.31
N ALA A 31 -7.26 -12.45 -5.49
CA ALA A 31 -6.51 -12.13 -6.70
C ALA A 31 -5.51 -13.22 -7.09
N GLN A 32 -4.74 -13.73 -6.15
CA GLN A 32 -3.74 -14.78 -6.39
C GLN A 32 -4.33 -16.13 -6.82
N ARG A 33 -5.63 -16.37 -6.58
CA ARG A 33 -6.33 -17.57 -7.07
C ARG A 33 -6.63 -17.50 -8.57
N TYR A 34 -6.85 -16.30 -9.07
CA TYR A 34 -7.30 -16.06 -10.43
C TYR A 34 -6.22 -15.50 -11.35
N ILE A 35 -5.18 -14.92 -10.79
CA ILE A 35 -4.10 -14.25 -11.53
C ILE A 35 -2.76 -14.85 -11.08
N PRO A 36 -2.14 -15.70 -11.90
CA PRO A 36 -0.90 -16.40 -11.54
C PRO A 36 0.28 -15.47 -11.22
N GLU A 37 0.25 -14.26 -11.72
CA GLU A 37 1.29 -13.25 -11.48
C GLU A 37 1.28 -12.68 -10.07
N VAL A 38 0.17 -12.82 -9.33
CA VAL A 38 0.01 -12.29 -7.98
C VAL A 38 0.50 -13.30 -6.96
N LEU A 39 1.57 -12.98 -6.25
CA LEU A 39 2.11 -13.81 -5.16
C LEU A 39 1.37 -13.62 -3.84
N HIS A 40 0.85 -12.42 -3.62
CA HIS A 40 0.12 -12.03 -2.42
C HIS A 40 -0.91 -10.97 -2.76
N SER A 41 -2.05 -11.05 -2.11
CA SER A 41 -3.09 -10.02 -2.17
C SER A 41 -3.85 -10.01 -0.85
N ALA A 42 -3.95 -8.84 -0.24
CA ALA A 42 -4.70 -8.64 0.98
C ALA A 42 -5.34 -7.25 1.01
N VAL A 43 -6.48 -7.12 1.65
CA VAL A 43 -7.17 -5.85 1.86
C VAL A 43 -7.19 -5.58 3.35
N GLY A 44 -6.77 -4.38 3.75
CA GLY A 44 -6.86 -3.92 5.12
C GLY A 44 -7.73 -2.68 5.23
N ARG A 45 -8.59 -2.64 6.25
CA ARG A 45 -9.31 -1.43 6.61
C ARG A 45 -8.37 -0.51 7.38
N ASN A 46 -8.28 0.75 6.96
CA ASN A 46 -7.51 1.74 7.68
C ASN A 46 -8.19 2.11 9.00
N GLU A 47 -7.47 2.01 10.09
CA GLU A 47 -7.92 2.33 11.45
C GLU A 47 -7.26 3.61 11.99
N SER A 48 -6.53 4.35 11.13
CA SER A 48 -5.97 5.66 11.48
C SER A 48 -7.00 6.78 11.31
N ASP A 49 -6.67 7.98 11.80
CA ASP A 49 -7.51 9.18 11.64
C ASP A 49 -7.47 9.78 10.22
N VAL A 50 -6.71 9.19 9.30
CA VAL A 50 -6.62 9.66 7.92
C VAL A 50 -7.88 9.23 7.17
N ALA A 51 -8.51 10.15 6.45
CA ALA A 51 -9.75 9.91 5.70
C ALA A 51 -9.54 9.07 4.42
N LEU A 52 -8.85 7.95 4.57
CA LEU A 52 -8.63 6.91 3.57
C LEU A 52 -9.14 5.61 4.16
N HIS A 53 -9.98 4.88 3.42
CA HIS A 53 -10.75 3.80 4.03
C HIS A 53 -10.05 2.45 3.99
N PHE A 54 -9.33 2.16 2.91
CA PHE A 54 -8.74 0.84 2.68
C PHE A 54 -7.38 0.91 2.01
N VAL A 55 -6.59 -0.10 2.31
CA VAL A 55 -5.32 -0.39 1.63
C VAL A 55 -5.45 -1.77 0.98
N TRP A 56 -5.22 -1.86 -0.31
CA TRP A 56 -5.07 -3.11 -1.03
C TRP A 56 -3.59 -3.32 -1.34
N GLU A 57 -3.01 -4.33 -0.72
CA GLU A 57 -1.60 -4.66 -0.90
C GLU A 57 -1.40 -5.88 -1.79
N HIS A 58 -0.37 -5.81 -2.61
CA HIS A 58 0.00 -6.86 -3.55
C HIS A 58 1.50 -7.17 -3.50
N ALA A 59 1.85 -8.38 -3.94
CA ALA A 59 3.21 -8.73 -4.28
C ALA A 59 3.24 -9.47 -5.62
N TYR A 60 4.28 -9.20 -6.39
CA TYR A 60 4.55 -9.80 -7.69
C TYR A 60 5.99 -10.31 -7.73
N GLU A 61 6.22 -11.37 -8.51
CA GLU A 61 7.54 -11.94 -8.69
C GLU A 61 8.54 -10.95 -9.31
N SER A 62 8.04 -10.04 -10.15
CA SER A 62 8.85 -9.05 -10.85
C SER A 62 7.99 -7.91 -11.42
N ALA A 63 8.64 -6.85 -11.88
CA ALA A 63 7.97 -5.79 -12.63
C ALA A 63 7.31 -6.32 -13.93
N GLN A 64 7.90 -7.35 -14.56
CA GLN A 64 7.30 -7.98 -15.74
C GLN A 64 6.03 -8.75 -15.40
N SER A 65 5.98 -9.46 -14.25
CA SER A 65 4.77 -10.12 -13.76
C SER A 65 3.67 -9.10 -13.51
N TYR A 66 4.00 -7.93 -12.94
CA TYR A 66 3.06 -6.83 -12.78
C TYR A 66 2.52 -6.31 -14.13
N GLN A 67 3.34 -6.23 -15.20
CA GLN A 67 2.83 -5.84 -16.52
C GLN A 67 1.81 -6.86 -17.06
N ARG A 68 2.05 -8.17 -16.87
CA ARG A 68 1.10 -9.21 -17.27
C ARG A 68 -0.19 -9.14 -16.44
N TYR A 69 -0.09 -8.88 -15.13
CA TYR A 69 -1.23 -8.65 -14.26
C TYR A 69 -2.15 -7.54 -14.79
N LYS A 70 -1.60 -6.41 -15.22
CA LYS A 70 -2.40 -5.26 -15.69
C LYS A 70 -3.29 -5.59 -16.89
N VAL A 71 -2.85 -6.48 -17.76
CA VAL A 71 -3.61 -6.88 -18.98
C VAL A 71 -4.38 -8.19 -18.78
N HIS A 72 -4.33 -8.77 -17.59
CA HIS A 72 -5.05 -9.99 -17.29
C HIS A 72 -6.56 -9.73 -17.29
N ALA A 73 -7.33 -10.61 -17.93
CA ALA A 73 -8.77 -10.43 -18.11
C ALA A 73 -9.52 -10.26 -16.77
N PHE A 74 -9.10 -10.92 -15.71
CA PHE A 74 -9.69 -10.78 -14.39
C PHE A 74 -9.44 -9.37 -13.81
N HIS A 75 -8.23 -8.82 -13.99
CA HIS A 75 -7.93 -7.45 -13.59
C HIS A 75 -8.84 -6.45 -14.33
N ALA A 76 -8.82 -6.49 -15.66
CA ALA A 76 -9.56 -5.53 -16.48
C ALA A 76 -11.09 -5.62 -16.33
N ASN A 77 -11.64 -6.81 -16.08
CA ASN A 77 -13.10 -6.97 -16.00
C ASN A 77 -13.67 -6.93 -14.58
N ILE A 78 -12.84 -7.11 -13.55
CA ILE A 78 -13.30 -7.16 -12.17
C ILE A 78 -12.84 -5.92 -11.39
N TYR A 79 -11.53 -5.62 -11.38
CA TYR A 79 -11.02 -4.51 -10.56
C TYR A 79 -11.25 -3.16 -11.21
N ASP A 80 -10.93 -3.01 -12.49
CA ASP A 80 -11.10 -1.77 -13.23
C ASP A 80 -12.55 -1.30 -13.22
N ARG A 81 -13.49 -2.24 -13.24
CA ARG A 81 -14.93 -2.00 -13.11
C ARG A 81 -15.31 -1.22 -11.85
N TYR A 82 -14.63 -1.44 -10.72
CA TYR A 82 -14.91 -0.79 -9.44
C TYR A 82 -14.05 0.44 -9.20
N LEU A 83 -12.89 0.54 -9.85
CA LEU A 83 -11.84 1.51 -9.52
C LEU A 83 -11.72 2.63 -10.55
N LEU A 84 -11.95 2.37 -11.84
CA LEU A 84 -11.75 3.38 -12.88
C LEU A 84 -12.81 4.47 -12.88
N ASN A 85 -12.37 5.70 -13.17
CA ASN A 85 -13.18 6.90 -13.13
C ASN A 85 -14.34 6.91 -14.13
N ASP A 86 -14.19 6.25 -15.26
CA ASP A 86 -15.19 6.15 -16.33
C ASP A 86 -16.13 4.94 -16.19
N SER A 87 -15.93 4.11 -15.17
CA SER A 87 -16.79 2.97 -14.93
C SER A 87 -18.13 3.39 -14.29
N PRO A 88 -19.27 2.97 -14.85
CA PRO A 88 -20.58 3.21 -14.24
C PRO A 88 -20.80 2.42 -12.93
N GLU A 89 -19.93 1.47 -12.65
CA GLU A 89 -19.97 0.66 -11.43
C GLU A 89 -18.94 1.08 -10.38
N ARG A 90 -18.20 2.16 -10.65
CA ARG A 90 -17.21 2.69 -9.72
C ARG A 90 -17.82 2.90 -8.33
N ILE A 91 -17.08 2.45 -7.33
CA ILE A 91 -17.47 2.58 -5.92
C ILE A 91 -16.39 3.27 -5.06
N VAL A 92 -15.35 3.79 -5.69
CA VAL A 92 -14.31 4.57 -5.02
C VAL A 92 -14.43 6.05 -5.36
N THR A 93 -14.02 6.90 -4.45
CA THR A 93 -13.94 8.35 -4.67
C THR A 93 -12.53 8.78 -5.01
N ASP A 94 -12.42 9.99 -5.54
CA ASP A 94 -11.12 10.63 -5.68
C ASP A 94 -10.48 10.86 -4.31
N ASN A 95 -9.19 10.66 -4.28
CA ASN A 95 -8.42 10.70 -3.05
C ASN A 95 -7.87 12.12 -2.82
N PRO A 96 -8.26 12.80 -1.73
CA PRO A 96 -7.82 14.17 -1.46
C PRO A 96 -6.32 14.27 -1.11
N TYR A 97 -5.66 13.14 -0.87
CA TYR A 97 -4.25 13.11 -0.46
C TYR A 97 -3.29 12.83 -1.61
N ASP A 98 -3.80 12.69 -2.84
CA ASP A 98 -3.01 12.32 -4.02
C ASP A 98 -2.17 11.04 -3.79
N VAL A 99 -2.81 10.08 -3.12
CA VAL A 99 -2.27 8.75 -2.87
C VAL A 99 -2.96 7.78 -3.81
N GLY A 100 -2.27 7.40 -4.87
CA GLY A 100 -2.79 6.41 -5.81
C GLY A 100 -2.02 5.11 -5.68
N LEU A 101 -1.19 4.87 -6.68
CA LEU A 101 -0.34 3.69 -6.75
C LEU A 101 0.99 3.98 -6.07
N LEU A 102 1.33 3.15 -5.12
CA LEU A 102 2.59 3.16 -4.39
C LEU A 102 3.24 1.80 -4.50
N GLY A 103 4.56 1.74 -4.50
CA GLY A 103 5.24 0.46 -4.51
C GLY A 103 6.74 0.58 -4.59
N TYR A 104 7.40 -0.53 -4.34
CA TYR A 104 8.84 -0.64 -4.35
C TYR A 104 9.30 -2.07 -4.63
N SER A 105 10.56 -2.22 -4.99
CA SER A 105 11.21 -3.51 -5.17
C SER A 105 11.85 -4.00 -3.88
N CYS A 106 11.72 -5.29 -3.57
CA CYS A 106 12.33 -5.93 -2.41
C CYS A 106 12.90 -7.30 -2.76
N GLU A 107 13.87 -7.77 -1.98
CA GLU A 107 14.56 -9.05 -2.20
C GLU A 107 14.00 -10.20 -1.34
N ALA A 108 13.16 -9.89 -0.37
CA ALA A 108 12.59 -10.85 0.57
C ALA A 108 11.05 -10.81 0.56
N PRO A 109 10.36 -11.91 0.93
CA PRO A 109 8.90 -11.97 0.99
C PRO A 109 8.35 -11.24 2.23
N ILE A 110 8.61 -9.95 2.34
CA ILE A 110 8.22 -9.10 3.47
C ILE A 110 6.71 -8.90 3.61
N TYR A 111 5.93 -9.36 2.63
CA TYR A 111 4.48 -9.38 2.71
C TYR A 111 3.93 -10.44 3.65
N LEU A 112 4.73 -11.45 3.99
CA LEU A 112 4.31 -12.52 4.90
C LEU A 112 4.45 -12.02 6.34
N LEU A 113 3.32 -11.76 6.97
CA LEU A 113 3.23 -11.49 8.40
C LEU A 113 2.46 -12.62 9.08
N PRO A 114 2.71 -12.88 10.37
CA PRO A 114 1.93 -13.88 11.12
C PRO A 114 0.45 -13.46 11.23
N PRO A 115 -0.48 -14.43 11.41
CA PRO A 115 -1.89 -14.14 11.65
C PRO A 115 -2.09 -13.19 12.83
N GLY A 116 -3.00 -12.22 12.68
CA GLY A 116 -3.28 -11.20 13.68
C GLY A 116 -2.27 -10.04 13.71
N ALA A 117 -1.21 -10.11 12.91
CA ALA A 117 -0.28 -9.00 12.76
C ALA A 117 -0.93 -7.84 12.00
N ALA A 118 -0.46 -6.64 12.29
CA ALA A 118 -0.89 -5.43 11.62
C ALA A 118 0.24 -4.79 10.83
N ARG A 119 -0.14 -4.05 9.82
CA ARG A 119 0.77 -3.24 9.02
C ARG A 119 0.56 -1.76 9.31
N ARG A 120 1.66 -1.02 9.32
CA ARG A 120 1.65 0.44 9.30
C ARG A 120 2.43 0.90 8.07
N LEU A 121 1.81 1.74 7.26
CA LEU A 121 2.44 2.42 6.15
C LEU A 121 2.66 3.89 6.50
N VAL A 122 3.90 4.31 6.46
CA VAL A 122 4.28 5.71 6.57
C VAL A 122 4.71 6.18 5.18
N LEU A 123 3.88 6.99 4.56
CA LEU A 123 4.14 7.56 3.24
C LEU A 123 4.84 8.90 3.44
N LEU A 124 6.01 9.04 2.85
CA LEU A 124 6.91 10.15 3.11
C LEU A 124 7.27 10.90 1.84
N ARG A 125 7.22 12.23 1.90
CA ARG A 125 8.01 13.07 1.02
C ARG A 125 9.24 13.54 1.79
N LEU A 126 10.38 12.98 1.47
CA LEU A 126 11.65 13.40 2.04
C LEU A 126 12.21 14.60 1.25
N ALA A 127 12.84 15.51 1.96
CA ALA A 127 13.63 16.56 1.34
C ALA A 127 14.83 15.95 0.58
N GLU A 128 15.31 16.64 -0.42
CA GLU A 128 16.41 16.16 -1.27
C GLU A 128 17.65 15.81 -0.44
N GLY A 129 18.23 14.64 -0.72
CA GLY A 129 19.42 14.14 -0.02
C GLY A 129 19.18 13.61 1.40
N GLN A 130 17.95 13.58 1.91
CA GLN A 130 17.67 13.19 3.31
C GLN A 130 17.36 11.69 3.49
N ALA A 131 17.41 10.87 2.45
CA ALA A 131 17.07 9.45 2.52
C ALA A 131 17.96 8.66 3.50
N ASP A 132 19.28 8.89 3.49
CA ASP A 132 20.21 8.19 4.40
C ASP A 132 20.05 8.63 5.86
N PHE A 133 19.82 9.92 6.09
CA PHE A 133 19.50 10.43 7.41
C PHE A 133 18.20 9.79 7.95
N PHE A 134 17.17 9.72 7.12
CA PHE A 134 15.91 9.11 7.52
C PHE A 134 16.04 7.59 7.71
N ARG A 135 16.91 6.91 6.96
CA ARG A 135 17.23 5.48 7.17
C ARG A 135 17.80 5.22 8.55
N ALA A 136 18.66 6.12 9.06
CA ALA A 136 19.18 6.01 10.43
C ALA A 136 18.05 6.15 11.47
N ILE A 137 17.10 7.07 11.26
CA ILE A 137 15.92 7.23 12.12
C ILE A 137 15.07 5.96 12.14
N THR A 138 14.81 5.32 10.99
CA THR A 138 14.03 4.08 10.94
C THR A 138 14.72 2.92 11.66
N ALA A 139 16.04 2.82 11.55
CA ALA A 139 16.83 1.81 12.26
C ALA A 139 16.78 2.04 13.79
N GLU A 140 16.85 3.28 14.24
CA GLU A 140 16.71 3.63 15.67
C GLU A 140 15.31 3.31 16.16
N ALA A 141 14.26 3.67 15.43
CA ALA A 141 12.88 3.34 15.77
C ALA A 141 12.67 1.82 15.90
N GLN A 142 13.24 1.05 15.00
CA GLN A 142 13.21 -0.42 15.05
C GLN A 142 13.90 -0.96 16.30
N SER A 143 15.06 -0.44 16.66
CA SER A 143 15.82 -0.89 17.83
C SER A 143 15.10 -0.62 19.18
N ARG A 144 14.26 0.42 19.21
CA ARG A 144 13.52 0.84 20.40
C ARG A 144 12.16 0.16 20.56
N ASN A 145 11.62 -0.44 19.50
CA ASN A 145 10.28 -1.02 19.53
C ASN A 145 10.31 -2.55 19.33
N PRO A 146 10.25 -3.35 20.40
CA PRO A 146 10.30 -4.79 20.31
C PRO A 146 9.06 -5.41 19.63
N GLN A 147 7.95 -4.69 19.52
CA GLN A 147 6.73 -5.15 18.83
C GLN A 147 6.79 -4.93 17.31
N LEU A 148 7.82 -4.26 16.82
CA LEU A 148 8.07 -4.02 15.41
C LEU A 148 8.80 -5.23 14.81
N ILE A 149 8.05 -6.11 14.16
CA ILE A 149 8.56 -7.36 13.58
C ILE A 149 9.07 -7.20 12.14
N LEU A 150 8.73 -6.10 11.49
CA LEU A 150 9.17 -5.73 10.15
C LEU A 150 9.39 -4.22 10.08
N SER A 151 10.48 -3.79 9.44
CA SER A 151 10.74 -2.38 9.13
C SER A 151 11.51 -2.26 7.82
N VAL A 152 10.90 -1.67 6.81
CA VAL A 152 11.51 -1.46 5.48
C VAL A 152 11.25 -0.04 5.03
N LEU A 153 12.31 0.74 4.88
CA LEU A 153 12.27 2.02 4.18
C LEU A 153 12.70 1.82 2.72
N ALA A 154 11.83 2.15 1.79
CA ALA A 154 12.09 2.02 0.37
C ALA A 154 11.70 3.29 -0.40
N GLU A 155 12.41 3.55 -1.49
CA GLU A 155 11.99 4.56 -2.46
C GLU A 155 10.70 4.11 -3.16
N ASN A 156 9.76 5.02 -3.30
CA ASN A 156 8.56 4.77 -4.09
C ASN A 156 8.89 4.78 -5.58
N THR A 157 8.91 3.60 -6.18
CA THR A 157 9.21 3.42 -7.61
C THR A 157 7.97 3.45 -8.49
N PHE A 158 6.78 3.62 -7.89
CA PHE A 158 5.51 3.70 -8.59
C PHE A 158 5.04 5.16 -8.75
N GLY A 159 5.78 5.92 -9.50
CA GLY A 159 5.34 7.25 -9.95
C GLY A 159 4.77 7.24 -11.36
N THR A 160 4.25 6.10 -11.83
CA THR A 160 3.79 5.99 -13.21
C THR A 160 2.28 5.81 -13.27
N ARG A 161 1.60 6.72 -13.95
CA ARG A 161 0.21 6.59 -14.34
C ARG A 161 0.14 6.05 -15.76
N TRP A 162 -0.66 5.03 -15.99
CA TRP A 162 -0.95 4.58 -17.34
C TRP A 162 -2.13 5.41 -17.88
N LEU A 163 -1.87 6.26 -18.86
CA LEU A 163 -2.89 7.00 -19.58
C LEU A 163 -2.69 6.72 -21.07
N ASP A 164 -3.76 6.33 -21.75
CA ASP A 164 -3.84 6.19 -23.22
C ASP A 164 -2.78 5.25 -23.84
N GLY A 165 -2.50 4.13 -23.19
CA GLY A 165 -1.53 3.17 -23.71
C GLY A 165 -0.07 3.56 -23.53
N VAL A 166 0.21 4.68 -22.88
CA VAL A 166 1.56 5.17 -22.60
C VAL A 166 1.78 5.22 -21.09
N THR A 167 2.90 4.67 -20.62
CA THR A 167 3.33 4.86 -19.24
C THR A 167 3.79 6.29 -19.07
N GLN A 168 2.95 7.14 -18.50
CA GLN A 168 3.38 8.47 -18.08
C GLN A 168 4.01 8.36 -16.71
N ILE A 169 5.26 8.79 -16.61
CA ILE A 169 5.88 9.07 -15.31
C ILE A 169 5.15 10.29 -14.77
N LEU A 170 4.44 10.12 -13.66
CA LEU A 170 3.95 11.28 -12.93
C LEU A 170 5.18 11.96 -12.32
N GLU A 171 5.52 13.12 -12.83
CA GLU A 171 6.59 13.97 -12.30
C GLU A 171 6.37 14.36 -10.83
N THR A 172 5.22 14.03 -10.29
CA THR A 172 4.83 14.33 -8.91
C THR A 172 4.20 13.12 -8.24
N THR A 173 4.99 12.14 -7.87
CA THR A 173 4.57 11.36 -6.72
C THR A 173 4.67 12.25 -5.50
N THR A 174 3.54 12.54 -4.90
CA THR A 174 3.49 13.33 -3.66
C THR A 174 4.36 12.71 -2.56
N TYR A 175 4.60 11.39 -2.64
CA TYR A 175 5.41 10.63 -1.67
C TYR A 175 6.57 9.94 -2.36
N SER A 176 7.78 10.33 -1.97
CA SER A 176 9.03 9.79 -2.52
C SER A 176 9.44 8.46 -1.90
N HIS A 177 9.00 8.19 -0.67
CA HIS A 177 9.38 6.99 0.09
C HIS A 177 8.19 6.37 0.79
N ILE A 178 8.31 5.07 1.02
CA ILE A 178 7.39 4.24 1.80
C ILE A 178 8.20 3.63 2.94
N TRP A 179 7.76 3.84 4.17
CA TRP A 179 8.26 3.10 5.31
C TRP A 179 7.19 2.10 5.73
N GLU A 180 7.38 0.85 5.32
CA GLU A 180 6.51 -0.27 5.65
C GLU A 180 6.95 -0.88 6.96
N GLN A 181 6.03 -1.02 7.90
CA GLN A 181 6.23 -1.60 9.22
C GLN A 181 5.23 -2.72 9.47
N GLY A 182 5.68 -3.81 10.09
CA GLY A 182 4.83 -4.88 10.60
C GLY A 182 4.88 -4.94 12.11
N TYR A 183 3.74 -5.13 12.75
CA TYR A 183 3.57 -5.21 14.20
C TYR A 183 2.85 -6.50 14.58
N GLU A 184 3.04 -6.96 15.81
CA GLU A 184 2.38 -8.17 16.33
C GLU A 184 0.85 -8.04 16.39
N SER A 185 0.32 -6.82 16.44
CA SER A 185 -1.12 -6.56 16.48
C SER A 185 -1.47 -5.13 16.02
N LEU A 186 -2.74 -4.90 15.71
CA LEU A 186 -3.26 -3.57 15.42
C LEU A 186 -3.08 -2.59 16.59
N ALA A 187 -3.27 -3.06 17.81
CA ALA A 187 -3.04 -2.25 19.01
C ALA A 187 -1.57 -1.81 19.12
N ALA A 188 -0.62 -2.70 18.81
CA ALA A 188 0.80 -2.37 18.79
C ALA A 188 1.13 -1.35 17.68
N ALA A 189 0.54 -1.51 16.49
CA ALA A 189 0.72 -0.56 15.39
C ALA A 189 0.16 0.85 15.71
N ALA A 190 -1.00 0.91 16.33
CA ALA A 190 -1.64 2.16 16.75
C ALA A 190 -0.89 2.83 17.91
N ALA A 191 -0.37 2.04 18.86
CA ALA A 191 0.41 2.53 19.99
C ALA A 191 1.84 2.94 19.63
N ALA A 192 2.34 2.50 18.47
CA ALA A 192 3.66 2.87 17.99
C ALA A 192 3.71 4.39 17.77
N GLY A 193 4.36 5.10 18.65
CA GLY A 193 4.45 6.56 18.64
C GLY A 193 5.02 7.10 17.33
N SER A 194 4.76 8.38 17.10
CA SER A 194 5.36 9.14 16.00
C SER A 194 6.58 9.96 16.47
N ASP A 195 7.26 9.51 17.51
CA ASP A 195 8.42 10.20 18.10
C ASP A 195 9.54 10.44 17.11
N TRP A 196 9.65 9.56 16.11
CA TRP A 196 10.56 9.72 14.98
C TRP A 196 10.35 11.04 14.22
N ARG A 197 9.13 11.62 14.24
CA ARG A 197 8.84 12.90 13.56
C ARG A 197 9.64 14.04 14.16
N ALA A 198 9.78 14.05 15.49
CA ALA A 198 10.59 15.07 16.16
C ALA A 198 12.07 14.96 15.74
N SER A 199 12.59 13.73 15.62
CA SER A 199 13.95 13.47 15.14
C SER A 199 14.14 13.79 13.66
N ALA A 200 13.12 13.57 12.84
CA ALA A 200 13.18 13.83 11.40
C ALA A 200 13.15 15.33 11.06
N GLY A 201 12.43 16.14 11.84
CA GLY A 201 12.39 17.60 11.63
C GLY A 201 12.11 17.99 10.19
N ALA A 202 12.95 18.86 9.62
CA ALA A 202 12.82 19.37 8.25
C ALA A 202 13.17 18.34 7.15
N ALA A 203 13.66 17.16 7.51
CA ALA A 203 13.94 16.10 6.53
C ALA A 203 12.65 15.51 5.91
N VAL A 204 11.49 15.70 6.56
CA VAL A 204 10.20 15.24 6.08
C VAL A 204 9.31 16.42 5.73
N GLU A 205 9.03 16.60 4.45
CA GLU A 205 8.17 17.68 3.94
C GLU A 205 6.68 17.32 4.04
N LYS A 206 6.34 16.05 3.86
CA LYS A 206 4.96 15.55 3.90
C LYS A 206 4.93 14.13 4.43
N VAL A 207 3.89 13.81 5.21
CA VAL A 207 3.70 12.46 5.75
C VAL A 207 2.22 12.12 5.89
N ILE A 208 1.90 10.86 5.57
CA ILE A 208 0.65 10.19 5.93
C ILE A 208 1.01 8.87 6.60
N GLU A 209 0.28 8.53 7.65
CA GLU A 209 0.42 7.27 8.36
C GLU A 209 -0.91 6.53 8.37
N LEU A 210 -0.86 5.28 7.94
CA LEU A 210 -1.99 4.37 7.89
C LEU A 210 -1.63 3.11 8.66
N TRP A 211 -2.56 2.54 9.43
CA TRP A 211 -2.38 1.22 10.04
C TRP A 211 -3.63 0.39 9.89
N TYR A 212 -3.45 -0.90 9.62
CA TYR A 212 -4.51 -1.85 9.33
C TYR A 212 -4.10 -3.27 9.68
N GLU A 213 -5.07 -4.09 10.01
CA GLU A 213 -4.93 -5.53 10.07
C GLU A 213 -5.13 -6.12 8.68
N LEU A 214 -4.34 -7.15 8.36
CA LEU A 214 -4.45 -7.82 7.08
C LEU A 214 -5.61 -8.80 7.09
N ASP A 215 -6.57 -8.55 6.24
CA ASP A 215 -7.59 -9.54 5.87
C ASP A 215 -7.11 -10.29 4.62
N ALA A 216 -6.29 -11.30 4.87
CA ALA A 216 -5.78 -12.23 3.86
C ALA A 216 -6.63 -13.51 3.80
N GLY A 217 -7.82 -13.48 4.39
CA GLY A 217 -8.68 -14.64 4.51
C GLY A 217 -9.12 -15.18 3.16
N TYR A 218 -8.67 -16.39 2.84
CA TYR A 218 -9.35 -17.22 1.85
C TYR A 218 -10.63 -17.70 2.50
N GLU A 219 -11.77 -17.18 2.06
CA GLU A 219 -13.01 -17.93 2.24
C GLU A 219 -12.93 -19.11 1.26
N GLU A 220 -12.88 -20.32 1.81
CA GLU A 220 -12.95 -21.59 1.06
C GLU A 220 -14.29 -21.71 0.31
#